data_856081cd7b82d30a920d75da03cfece6
#
_entry.id   856081cd7b82d30a920d75da03cfece6
#
_cell.length_a   1.000
_cell.length_b   1.000
_cell.length_c   1.000
_cell.angle_alpha   90.00
_cell.angle_beta   90.00
_cell.angle_gamma   90.00
#
_symmetry.space_group_name_H-M   'P 1'
#
loop_
_entity.id
_entity.type
_entity.pdbx_description
1 polymer ?
#
loop_
_entity_poly.entity_id
_entity_poly.type
_entity_poly.pdbx_seq_one_letter_code
_entity_poly.pdbx_strand_id
1 'polypeptide(L)'
;MKNYNLGLLALFSTALMFTSCSDDDDNGGNSGEGAVPVGAVYAMTNGEGQIDGNVQGPNTIITYSRAADGTLTPIGPVLTGGNGGDFDGGEGLDPLISAYALTKTRDNSFMLAVNAGSNTITALPINEDYSLGEPQSIGTSAVGPNSIDSYPAPESMEGVNSLVLVTNITRQEFLAGGEPMHRGTLDAFWLLDDGTFQSAGDSVDLDNRPSCVYISPDGAYAIVASINAGAAGLDVGATDNTGADSVATGNQDEVVLFSINGGNLTRLDGVTSTLRGNADQRNLPSAIGSQIVEGDNGRLFAVVTEAREFQPNGAPPAFNQLQDGSVSTWEIVGDRLDFIETVNSGTDGSGRTACWLDFSDEDTFFVSNAIESELVTYSFDNGNIALVNGSAASGAPAPAVAPTEEGATPFDETQGWIDMWISDDGEFLYQLYGLDGTIGIFRIEGNSLIPVEEVRGNLPENNTQGIVAI
;
A
#
# COMPACT_ATOMS: atom_id res chain seq x y z
N MET A 1 59.43 38.10 -18.28
CA MET A 1 59.38 39.05 -17.17
C MET A 1 57.98 39.53 -16.99
N LYS A 2 57.27 39.07 -16.01
CA LYS A 2 56.13 39.70 -15.33
C LYS A 2 55.77 38.80 -14.14
N ASN A 3 56.12 39.31 -12.96
CA ASN A 3 55.80 38.69 -11.67
C ASN A 3 54.31 38.83 -11.38
N TYR A 4 53.68 37.79 -10.85
CA TYR A 4 52.39 37.89 -10.14
C TYR A 4 52.57 37.43 -8.70
N ASN A 5 52.27 38.34 -7.79
CA ASN A 5 52.27 38.17 -6.34
C ASN A 5 51.15 37.25 -5.90
N LEU A 6 51.46 36.28 -5.06
CA LEU A 6 50.50 35.49 -4.27
C LEU A 6 50.08 36.34 -3.07
N GLY A 7 48.80 36.71 -2.99
CA GLY A 7 48.18 37.30 -1.82
C GLY A 7 47.61 36.18 -0.92
N LEU A 8 48.20 36.09 0.28
CA LEU A 8 47.77 35.19 1.33
C LEU A 8 46.57 35.83 2.05
N LEU A 9 45.36 35.20 1.94
CA LEU A 9 44.17 35.62 2.68
C LEU A 9 44.09 34.81 3.98
N ALA A 10 44.35 35.47 5.12
CA ALA A 10 44.17 34.92 6.45
C ALA A 10 42.69 35.01 6.87
N LEU A 11 42.02 33.88 7.08
CA LEU A 11 40.71 33.82 7.74
C LEU A 11 40.88 33.95 9.25
N PHE A 12 40.35 35.01 9.81
CA PHE A 12 40.17 35.17 11.26
C PHE A 12 38.85 34.48 11.66
N SER A 13 38.95 33.41 12.43
CA SER A 13 37.80 32.82 13.12
C SER A 13 37.61 33.54 14.45
N THR A 14 36.56 34.33 14.56
CA THR A 14 36.10 34.93 15.83
C THR A 14 35.24 33.93 16.58
N ALA A 15 35.77 33.36 17.65
CA ALA A 15 34.98 32.61 18.63
C ALA A 15 34.21 33.62 19.50
N LEU A 16 32.87 33.59 19.40
CA LEU A 16 32.00 34.27 20.36
C LEU A 16 31.86 33.39 21.62
N MET A 17 32.46 33.83 22.70
CA MET A 17 32.15 33.30 24.04
C MET A 17 30.89 33.99 24.56
N PHE A 18 29.83 33.25 24.75
CA PHE A 18 28.70 33.69 25.55
C PHE A 18 28.97 33.41 27.03
N THR A 19 29.10 34.48 27.80
CA THR A 19 29.08 34.40 29.26
C THR A 19 27.66 34.30 29.72
N SER A 20 27.32 33.18 30.37
CA SER A 20 26.09 32.98 31.11
C SER A 20 26.04 33.89 32.33
N CYS A 21 25.06 34.78 32.38
CA CYS A 21 24.58 35.35 33.65
C CYS A 21 23.44 34.50 34.15
N SER A 22 23.60 33.92 35.30
CA SER A 22 22.53 33.30 36.08
C SER A 22 21.76 34.41 36.78
N ASP A 23 20.45 34.53 36.47
CA ASP A 23 19.50 35.14 37.36
C ASP A 23 18.45 34.06 37.66
N ASP A 24 18.36 33.69 38.93
CA ASP A 24 17.36 32.84 39.52
C ASP A 24 16.02 33.59 39.49
N ASP A 25 15.06 33.10 38.63
CA ASP A 25 13.64 33.35 38.88
C ASP A 25 12.90 32.03 38.57
N ASP A 26 12.48 31.39 39.66
CA ASP A 26 11.54 30.29 39.73
C ASP A 26 10.22 30.67 39.00
N ASN A 27 10.07 30.15 37.79
CA ASN A 27 8.74 29.99 37.19
C ASN A 27 8.68 28.64 36.48
N GLY A 28 8.05 27.68 37.14
CA GLY A 28 7.85 26.31 36.66
C GLY A 28 7.08 26.28 35.33
N GLY A 29 7.82 26.42 34.24
CA GLY A 29 7.40 26.05 32.90
C GLY A 29 8.10 24.74 32.58
N ASN A 30 7.38 23.64 32.65
CA ASN A 30 7.80 22.35 32.18
C ASN A 30 7.99 22.47 30.64
N SER A 31 9.19 22.90 30.21
CA SER A 31 9.60 22.68 28.84
C SER A 31 9.84 21.18 28.71
N GLY A 32 8.80 20.46 28.29
CA GLY A 32 8.88 19.04 28.04
C GLY A 32 10.09 18.77 27.16
N GLU A 33 11.06 18.04 27.68
CA GLU A 33 12.04 17.34 26.87
C GLU A 33 11.20 16.55 25.87
N GLY A 34 11.33 16.83 24.57
CA GLY A 34 10.61 16.10 23.53
C GLY A 34 10.83 14.61 23.77
N ALA A 35 9.75 13.85 23.82
CA ALA A 35 9.85 12.41 24.00
C ALA A 35 10.84 11.85 22.98
N VAL A 36 11.76 11.01 23.44
CA VAL A 36 12.72 10.35 22.54
C VAL A 36 11.91 9.46 21.58
N PRO A 37 12.07 9.61 20.26
CA PRO A 37 11.38 8.76 19.31
C PRO A 37 11.69 7.28 19.56
N VAL A 38 10.67 6.43 19.49
CA VAL A 38 10.80 4.98 19.61
C VAL A 38 10.59 4.27 18.28
N GLY A 39 10.23 5.04 17.24
CA GLY A 39 9.96 4.56 15.89
C GLY A 39 9.65 5.72 14.96
N ALA A 40 9.13 5.39 13.79
CA ALA A 40 8.71 6.37 12.80
C ALA A 40 7.49 5.89 12.01
N VAL A 41 6.77 6.84 11.40
CA VAL A 41 5.75 6.59 10.39
C VAL A 41 6.12 7.37 9.14
N TYR A 42 5.94 6.72 8.00
CA TYR A 42 6.23 7.26 6.67
C TYR A 42 4.97 7.19 5.83
N ALA A 43 4.57 8.30 5.22
CA ALA A 43 3.42 8.34 4.34
C ALA A 43 3.78 9.02 3.02
N MET A 44 3.32 8.46 1.90
CA MET A 44 3.69 8.90 0.56
C MET A 44 2.61 9.80 -0.04
N THR A 45 3.01 10.88 -0.70
CA THR A 45 2.09 11.86 -1.32
C THR A 45 1.56 11.43 -2.67
N ASN A 46 2.18 10.45 -3.30
CA ASN A 46 1.93 10.02 -4.68
C ASN A 46 1.91 11.19 -5.71
N GLY A 47 2.68 12.24 -5.44
CA GLY A 47 2.74 13.45 -6.25
C GLY A 47 1.59 14.42 -5.94
N GLU A 48 1.91 15.72 -5.90
CA GLU A 48 0.91 16.78 -5.80
C GLU A 48 0.40 17.18 -7.18
N GLY A 49 -0.91 17.26 -7.38
CA GLY A 49 -1.53 17.87 -8.56
C GLY A 49 -2.43 16.96 -9.38
N GLN A 50 -3.01 17.52 -10.39
CA GLN A 50 -4.13 17.01 -11.19
C GLN A 50 -3.80 15.81 -12.08
N ILE A 51 -4.54 15.10 -12.23
CA ILE A 51 -5.37 13.98 -12.57
C ILE A 51 -5.77 13.98 -14.04
N ASP A 52 -5.76 12.86 -14.63
CA ASP A 52 -6.24 12.42 -15.96
C ASP A 52 -5.28 11.38 -16.55
N GLY A 53 -4.76 10.42 -15.74
CA GLY A 53 -3.78 9.43 -16.19
C GLY A 53 -2.43 10.03 -16.58
N ASN A 54 -2.20 11.32 -16.26
CA ASN A 54 -0.98 12.03 -16.56
C ASN A 54 0.04 11.93 -15.42
N VAL A 55 1.30 12.14 -15.77
CA VAL A 55 2.39 12.21 -14.79
C VAL A 55 2.09 13.31 -13.78
N GLN A 56 2.01 12.93 -12.52
CA GLN A 56 1.85 13.83 -11.39
C GLN A 56 3.17 14.53 -11.06
N GLY A 57 3.14 15.43 -10.08
CA GLY A 57 4.34 16.08 -9.57
C GLY A 57 5.31 15.11 -8.88
N PRO A 58 6.42 15.62 -8.32
CA PRO A 58 7.38 14.80 -7.60
C PRO A 58 6.73 14.01 -6.48
N ASN A 59 7.04 12.72 -6.42
CA ASN A 59 6.61 11.87 -5.34
C ASN A 59 7.46 12.11 -4.08
N THR A 60 6.82 12.19 -2.91
CA THR A 60 7.44 12.59 -1.67
C THR A 60 7.00 11.68 -0.54
N ILE A 61 7.90 11.35 0.38
CA ILE A 61 7.59 10.66 1.61
C ILE A 61 7.66 11.67 2.75
N ILE A 62 6.59 11.82 3.51
CA ILE A 62 6.56 12.59 4.75
C ILE A 62 6.95 11.67 5.89
N THR A 63 8.01 12.03 6.59
CA THR A 63 8.51 11.27 7.74
C THR A 63 8.02 11.89 9.04
N TYR A 64 7.53 11.05 9.94
CA TYR A 64 7.11 11.41 11.29
C TYR A 64 7.90 10.61 12.30
N SER A 65 8.40 11.25 13.36
CA SER A 65 8.87 10.52 14.54
C SER A 65 7.69 10.04 15.37
N ARG A 66 7.75 8.80 15.84
CA ARG A 66 6.75 8.15 16.69
C ARG A 66 7.18 8.18 18.15
N ALA A 67 6.34 8.70 19.02
CA ALA A 67 6.50 8.61 20.46
C ALA A 67 5.96 7.27 21.00
N ALA A 68 6.31 6.93 22.25
CA ALA A 68 5.88 5.68 22.88
C ALA A 68 4.37 5.57 23.12
N ASP A 69 3.62 6.66 23.07
CA ASP A 69 2.17 6.68 23.15
C ASP A 69 1.49 6.64 21.78
N GLY A 70 2.27 6.45 20.70
CA GLY A 70 1.81 6.36 19.32
C GLY A 70 1.71 7.70 18.61
N THR A 71 1.81 8.83 19.32
CA THR A 71 1.68 10.17 18.72
C THR A 71 2.80 10.49 17.75
N LEU A 72 2.51 11.29 16.73
CA LEU A 72 3.40 11.60 15.62
C LEU A 72 3.83 13.06 15.61
N THR A 73 5.14 13.27 15.37
CA THR A 73 5.69 14.60 15.13
C THR A 73 6.37 14.63 13.76
N PRO A 74 5.98 15.51 12.81
CA PRO A 74 6.58 15.55 11.49
C PRO A 74 8.06 15.95 11.56
N ILE A 75 8.90 15.16 10.87
CA ILE A 75 10.33 15.44 10.67
C ILE A 75 10.51 16.26 9.38
N GLY A 76 9.84 15.87 8.31
CA GLY A 76 9.84 16.59 7.05
C GLY A 76 9.70 15.70 5.81
N PRO A 77 9.59 16.33 4.63
CA PRO A 77 9.45 15.65 3.37
C PRO A 77 10.80 15.20 2.80
N VAL A 78 10.81 14.04 2.14
CA VAL A 78 11.94 13.52 1.37
C VAL A 78 11.45 13.12 -0.02
N LEU A 79 12.09 13.65 -1.08
CA LEU A 79 11.75 13.30 -2.45
C LEU A 79 12.18 11.85 -2.76
N THR A 80 11.31 11.09 -3.42
CA THR A 80 11.66 9.74 -3.88
C THR A 80 12.57 9.73 -5.10
N GLY A 81 12.71 10.86 -5.79
CA GLY A 81 13.43 10.97 -7.05
C GLY A 81 12.62 10.58 -8.28
N GLY A 82 11.35 10.22 -8.12
CA GLY A 82 10.39 9.95 -9.19
C GLY A 82 9.13 10.78 -9.07
N ASN A 83 8.16 10.52 -9.95
CA ASN A 83 6.86 11.19 -9.95
C ASN A 83 5.75 10.21 -9.58
N GLY A 84 4.75 10.70 -8.87
CA GLY A 84 3.51 10.00 -8.64
C GLY A 84 2.70 9.79 -9.90
N GLY A 85 1.61 9.06 -9.81
CA GLY A 85 0.70 8.80 -10.91
C GLY A 85 -0.70 8.55 -10.38
N ASP A 86 -1.68 8.75 -11.26
CA ASP A 86 -3.07 8.55 -10.96
C ASP A 86 -3.72 7.68 -12.03
N PHE A 87 -4.32 6.58 -11.61
CA PHE A 87 -4.90 5.56 -12.47
C PHE A 87 -6.34 5.18 -12.06
N ASP A 88 -6.93 5.92 -11.11
CA ASP A 88 -8.31 5.71 -10.65
C ASP A 88 -9.35 6.51 -11.44
N GLY A 89 -8.91 7.31 -12.41
CA GLY A 89 -9.78 8.15 -13.24
C GLY A 89 -10.06 9.52 -12.65
N GLY A 90 -9.26 9.95 -11.64
CA GLY A 90 -9.30 11.31 -11.14
C GLY A 90 -10.12 11.54 -9.88
N GLU A 91 -10.51 10.48 -9.22
CA GLU A 91 -11.30 10.58 -7.98
C GLU A 91 -10.42 10.81 -6.74
N GLY A 92 -9.13 10.45 -6.80
CA GLY A 92 -8.12 10.70 -5.76
C GLY A 92 -8.24 9.86 -4.49
N LEU A 93 -9.22 8.98 -4.41
CA LEU A 93 -9.42 8.12 -3.24
C LEU A 93 -8.32 7.07 -3.11
N ASP A 94 -8.06 6.35 -4.20
CA ASP A 94 -7.04 5.30 -4.31
C ASP A 94 -6.35 5.42 -5.68
N PRO A 95 -5.45 6.40 -5.83
CA PRO A 95 -4.92 6.79 -7.14
C PRO A 95 -4.18 5.67 -7.87
N LEU A 96 -3.68 4.68 -7.17
CA LEU A 96 -2.99 3.54 -7.77
C LEU A 96 -3.86 2.27 -7.82
N ILE A 97 -4.99 2.27 -7.13
CA ILE A 97 -5.90 1.11 -6.97
C ILE A 97 -5.10 -0.10 -6.50
N SER A 98 -4.43 0.07 -5.37
CA SER A 98 -3.48 -0.92 -4.90
C SER A 98 -3.28 -0.88 -3.40
N ALA A 99 -2.68 -1.94 -2.87
CA ALA A 99 -2.11 -1.99 -1.54
C ALA A 99 -0.58 -2.02 -1.64
N TYR A 100 0.08 -1.48 -0.62
CA TYR A 100 1.54 -1.50 -0.45
C TYR A 100 2.30 -0.78 -1.58
N ALA A 101 1.87 0.43 -1.92
CA ALA A 101 2.63 1.33 -2.80
C ALA A 101 3.93 1.84 -2.14
N LEU A 102 3.98 1.79 -0.82
CA LEU A 102 5.12 2.05 0.04
C LEU A 102 5.31 0.85 0.97
N THR A 103 6.53 0.35 1.10
CA THR A 103 6.89 -0.71 2.04
C THR A 103 8.31 -0.49 2.57
N LYS A 104 8.78 -1.37 3.44
CA LYS A 104 10.15 -1.37 3.96
C LYS A 104 10.80 -2.74 3.80
N THR A 105 12.12 -2.79 3.79
CA THR A 105 12.81 -4.08 3.93
C THR A 105 12.55 -4.66 5.33
N ARG A 106 12.52 -5.97 5.43
CA ARG A 106 12.19 -6.66 6.70
C ARG A 106 13.20 -6.39 7.82
N ASP A 107 14.41 -5.95 7.48
CA ASP A 107 15.45 -5.54 8.42
C ASP A 107 15.42 -4.03 8.75
N ASN A 108 14.43 -3.29 8.24
CA ASN A 108 14.30 -1.84 8.38
C ASN A 108 15.49 -1.04 7.82
N SER A 109 16.26 -1.60 6.88
CA SER A 109 17.39 -0.89 6.28
C SER A 109 16.98 0.11 5.20
N PHE A 110 15.90 -0.18 4.48
CA PHE A 110 15.43 0.65 3.37
C PHE A 110 13.91 0.82 3.36
N MET A 111 13.47 2.03 3.02
CA MET A 111 12.13 2.34 2.57
C MET A 111 12.05 2.12 1.06
N LEU A 112 11.00 1.45 0.58
CA LEU A 112 10.77 1.12 -0.83
C LEU A 112 9.49 1.79 -1.30
N ALA A 113 9.57 2.56 -2.39
CA ALA A 113 8.44 3.31 -2.93
C ALA A 113 8.25 3.07 -4.42
N VAL A 114 7.01 3.00 -4.88
CA VAL A 114 6.67 3.07 -6.30
C VAL A 114 6.53 4.51 -6.75
N ASN A 115 6.94 4.81 -7.98
CA ASN A 115 6.74 6.09 -8.64
C ASN A 115 5.99 5.86 -9.95
N ALA A 116 4.69 5.78 -9.84
CA ALA A 116 3.83 5.32 -10.92
C ALA A 116 3.88 6.21 -12.17
N GLY A 117 4.03 7.53 -12.01
CA GLY A 117 4.10 8.47 -13.12
C GLY A 117 5.43 8.46 -13.86
N SER A 118 6.53 8.05 -13.23
CA SER A 118 7.85 7.94 -13.87
C SER A 118 8.25 6.50 -14.21
N ASN A 119 7.41 5.50 -13.91
CA ASN A 119 7.68 4.09 -14.13
C ASN A 119 8.99 3.62 -13.48
N THR A 120 9.20 4.02 -12.22
CA THR A 120 10.37 3.67 -11.43
C THR A 120 9.98 3.18 -10.06
N ILE A 121 10.88 2.44 -9.42
CA ILE A 121 10.87 2.20 -7.97
C ILE A 121 12.09 2.84 -7.35
N THR A 122 11.99 3.12 -6.05
CA THR A 122 13.07 3.79 -5.31
C THR A 122 13.31 3.10 -3.98
N ALA A 123 14.58 2.96 -3.61
CA ALA A 123 15.02 2.64 -2.25
C ALA A 123 15.65 3.87 -1.60
N LEU A 124 15.25 4.13 -0.35
CA LEU A 124 15.83 5.18 0.49
C LEU A 124 16.35 4.52 1.77
N PRO A 125 17.65 4.66 2.09
CA PRO A 125 18.18 4.16 3.37
C PRO A 125 17.41 4.74 4.56
N ILE A 126 17.08 3.91 5.54
CA ILE A 126 16.51 4.35 6.82
C ILE A 126 17.66 4.49 7.80
N ASN A 127 17.90 5.70 8.29
CA ASN A 127 18.97 6.00 9.23
C ASN A 127 18.57 5.64 10.68
N GLU A 128 19.55 5.58 11.59
CA GLU A 128 19.32 5.28 13.01
C GLU A 128 18.38 6.29 13.71
N ASP A 129 18.27 7.51 13.20
CA ASP A 129 17.37 8.55 13.68
C ASP A 129 16.03 8.57 12.94
N TYR A 130 15.73 7.50 12.16
CA TYR A 130 14.56 7.32 11.33
C TYR A 130 14.44 8.32 10.15
N SER A 131 15.39 9.19 9.93
CA SER A 131 15.43 9.99 8.70
C SER A 131 15.72 9.12 7.47
N LEU A 132 15.22 9.52 6.30
CA LEU A 132 15.49 8.83 5.04
C LEU A 132 16.73 9.41 4.37
N GLY A 133 17.60 8.53 3.85
CA GLY A 133 18.79 8.89 3.09
C GLY A 133 18.48 9.23 1.61
N GLU A 134 19.55 9.33 0.81
CA GLU A 134 19.46 9.68 -0.60
C GLU A 134 18.77 8.56 -1.43
N PRO A 135 17.80 8.89 -2.29
CA PRO A 135 17.06 7.92 -3.07
C PRO A 135 17.92 7.29 -4.18
N GLN A 136 17.74 5.98 -4.37
CA GLN A 136 18.28 5.24 -5.51
C GLN A 136 17.13 4.61 -6.29
N SER A 137 17.02 4.89 -7.59
CA SER A 137 15.88 4.47 -8.40
C SER A 137 16.28 3.61 -9.58
N ILE A 138 15.37 2.73 -10.01
CA ILE A 138 15.47 1.94 -11.24
C ILE A 138 14.13 1.98 -11.99
N GLY A 139 14.20 1.89 -13.33
CA GLY A 139 13.01 1.75 -14.18
C GLY A 139 12.40 0.36 -14.10
N THR A 140 11.07 0.30 -14.10
CA THR A 140 10.30 -0.95 -14.22
C THR A 140 10.10 -1.36 -15.68
N SER A 141 9.70 -2.61 -15.92
CA SER A 141 9.51 -3.14 -17.28
C SER A 141 8.28 -2.59 -18.00
N ALA A 142 7.33 -2.03 -17.23
CA ALA A 142 6.04 -1.57 -17.73
C ALA A 142 5.61 -0.25 -17.09
N VAL A 143 4.38 0.19 -17.38
CA VAL A 143 3.83 1.47 -16.93
C VAL A 143 3.08 1.31 -15.61
N GLY A 144 3.25 2.29 -14.73
CA GLY A 144 2.50 2.40 -13.49
C GLY A 144 2.83 1.32 -12.47
N PRO A 145 4.05 1.27 -11.90
CA PRO A 145 4.29 0.46 -10.72
C PRO A 145 3.33 0.90 -9.61
N ASN A 146 2.67 -0.07 -8.97
CA ASN A 146 1.59 0.24 -8.03
C ASN A 146 1.66 -0.52 -6.71
N SER A 147 2.34 -1.66 -6.65
CA SER A 147 2.53 -2.42 -5.41
C SER A 147 3.94 -2.98 -5.35
N ILE A 148 4.55 -2.99 -4.17
CA ILE A 148 5.94 -3.39 -3.96
C ILE A 148 6.07 -4.15 -2.64
N ASP A 149 6.81 -5.26 -2.64
CA ASP A 149 7.18 -6.00 -1.44
C ASP A 149 8.61 -6.52 -1.52
N SER A 150 9.20 -6.89 -0.38
CA SER A 150 10.58 -7.36 -0.30
C SER A 150 10.76 -8.55 0.62
N TYR A 151 11.79 -9.33 0.34
CA TYR A 151 12.22 -10.45 1.16
C TYR A 151 13.75 -10.49 1.28
N PRO A 152 14.33 -10.76 2.46
CA PRO A 152 15.78 -10.83 2.64
C PRO A 152 16.44 -11.75 1.62
N ALA A 153 17.55 -11.30 1.04
CA ALA A 153 18.34 -12.13 0.16
C ALA A 153 18.97 -13.30 0.92
N PRO A 154 19.23 -14.45 0.27
CA PRO A 154 19.96 -15.53 0.91
C PRO A 154 21.34 -15.06 1.41
N GLU A 155 21.75 -15.47 2.61
CA GLU A 155 23.05 -15.11 3.20
C GLU A 155 24.28 -15.39 2.31
N SER A 156 24.12 -16.30 1.34
CA SER A 156 25.16 -16.62 0.36
C SER A 156 25.37 -15.56 -0.72
N MET A 157 24.47 -14.58 -0.80
CA MET A 157 24.55 -13.47 -1.77
C MET A 157 25.16 -12.23 -1.12
N GLU A 158 26.52 -12.18 -1.06
CA GLU A 158 27.23 -11.05 -0.49
C GLU A 158 26.90 -9.74 -1.23
N GLY A 159 26.64 -8.66 -0.47
CA GLY A 159 26.34 -7.35 -1.01
C GLY A 159 24.90 -7.18 -1.52
N VAL A 160 24.02 -8.13 -1.25
CA VAL A 160 22.59 -8.08 -1.63
C VAL A 160 21.75 -8.10 -0.36
N ASN A 161 20.93 -7.05 -0.17
CA ASN A 161 20.04 -6.92 0.96
C ASN A 161 18.75 -7.74 0.79
N SER A 162 18.03 -7.53 -0.32
CA SER A 162 16.69 -8.12 -0.50
C SER A 162 16.38 -8.46 -1.95
N LEU A 163 15.50 -9.43 -2.14
CA LEU A 163 14.68 -9.56 -3.34
C LEU A 163 13.51 -8.59 -3.22
N VAL A 164 13.24 -7.82 -4.26
CA VAL A 164 12.12 -6.88 -4.36
C VAL A 164 11.23 -7.29 -5.52
N LEU A 165 9.93 -7.44 -5.26
CA LEU A 165 8.92 -7.69 -6.27
C LEU A 165 8.05 -6.47 -6.47
N VAL A 166 7.70 -6.18 -7.72
CA VAL A 166 6.92 -4.99 -8.09
C VAL A 166 5.89 -5.37 -9.14
N THR A 167 4.64 -4.96 -8.92
CA THR A 167 3.62 -5.03 -9.95
C THR A 167 3.50 -3.71 -10.71
N ASN A 168 3.22 -3.81 -12.01
CA ASN A 168 2.95 -2.69 -12.89
C ASN A 168 1.56 -2.84 -13.52
N ILE A 169 0.83 -1.75 -13.64
CA ILE A 169 -0.59 -1.75 -14.04
C ILE A 169 -0.77 -2.13 -15.52
N THR A 170 0.12 -1.66 -16.40
CA THR A 170 -0.09 -1.79 -17.85
C THR A 170 1.22 -2.00 -18.61
N ARG A 171 1.25 -2.90 -19.59
CA ARG A 171 2.31 -2.98 -20.60
C ARG A 171 2.13 -1.93 -21.69
N GLN A 172 3.17 -1.17 -21.98
CA GLN A 172 3.15 -0.15 -23.05
C GLN A 172 2.79 -0.70 -24.44
N GLU A 173 3.09 -1.94 -24.72
CA GLU A 173 2.85 -2.59 -26.02
C GLU A 173 1.35 -2.68 -26.36
N PHE A 174 0.49 -2.69 -25.37
CA PHE A 174 -0.96 -2.80 -25.54
C PHE A 174 -1.66 -1.46 -25.75
N LEU A 175 -0.98 -0.33 -25.52
CA LEU A 175 -1.50 1.01 -25.77
C LEU A 175 -1.44 1.41 -27.25
N ALA A 176 -0.70 0.68 -28.10
CA ALA A 176 -0.34 1.09 -29.46
C ALA A 176 -1.29 0.65 -30.57
N GLY A 177 -2.54 0.26 -30.31
CA GLY A 177 -3.49 0.08 -31.41
C GLY A 177 -4.46 -1.09 -31.38
N GLY A 178 -4.73 -1.66 -30.24
CA GLY A 178 -5.85 -2.57 -29.97
C GLY A 178 -6.70 -2.02 -28.85
N GLU A 179 -7.88 -2.56 -28.64
CA GLU A 179 -8.63 -2.31 -27.42
C GLU A 179 -7.71 -2.53 -26.22
N PRO A 180 -7.73 -1.65 -25.22
CA PRO A 180 -6.80 -1.73 -24.10
C PRO A 180 -7.08 -3.01 -23.29
N MET A 181 -6.23 -4.01 -23.48
CA MET A 181 -6.21 -5.15 -22.58
C MET A 181 -5.42 -4.74 -21.35
N HIS A 182 -6.06 -4.65 -20.21
CA HIS A 182 -5.41 -4.31 -18.94
C HIS A 182 -4.60 -5.51 -18.45
N ARG A 183 -3.40 -5.66 -18.97
CA ARG A 183 -2.44 -6.66 -18.55
C ARG A 183 -1.31 -5.98 -17.82
N GLY A 184 -1.08 -6.40 -16.59
CA GLY A 184 0.04 -5.95 -15.81
C GLY A 184 1.30 -6.79 -16.03
N THR A 185 2.33 -6.47 -15.28
CA THR A 185 3.55 -7.27 -15.17
C THR A 185 3.96 -7.41 -13.71
N LEU A 186 4.70 -8.46 -13.40
CA LEU A 186 5.43 -8.67 -12.16
C LEU A 186 6.91 -8.66 -12.43
N ASP A 187 7.63 -7.70 -11.87
CA ASP A 187 9.07 -7.54 -11.99
C ASP A 187 9.79 -8.01 -10.73
N ALA A 188 11.02 -8.50 -10.87
CA ALA A 188 11.89 -8.89 -9.78
C ALA A 188 13.23 -8.15 -9.85
N PHE A 189 13.65 -7.60 -8.71
CA PHE A 189 14.92 -6.89 -8.57
C PHE A 189 15.69 -7.37 -7.34
N TRP A 190 17.02 -7.37 -7.43
CA TRP A 190 17.88 -7.41 -6.27
C TRP A 190 18.16 -5.99 -5.79
N LEU A 191 17.86 -5.71 -4.53
CA LEU A 191 18.30 -4.53 -3.83
C LEU A 191 19.68 -4.82 -3.22
N LEU A 192 20.67 -4.01 -3.52
CA LEU A 192 22.02 -4.16 -2.97
C LEU A 192 22.16 -3.39 -1.64
N ASP A 193 23.18 -3.73 -0.86
CA ASP A 193 23.47 -3.08 0.43
C ASP A 193 23.74 -1.57 0.30
N ASP A 194 24.09 -1.09 -0.88
CA ASP A 194 24.30 0.34 -1.16
C ASP A 194 23.01 1.07 -1.62
N GLY A 195 21.88 0.37 -1.62
CA GLY A 195 20.57 0.88 -2.04
C GLY A 195 20.32 0.84 -3.54
N THR A 196 21.28 0.43 -4.37
CA THR A 196 21.07 0.31 -5.80
C THR A 196 20.35 -0.99 -6.17
N PHE A 197 19.70 -0.99 -7.33
CA PHE A 197 18.95 -2.15 -7.81
C PHE A 197 19.63 -2.83 -9.00
N GLN A 198 19.41 -4.14 -9.12
CA GLN A 198 19.72 -4.94 -10.29
C GLN A 198 18.53 -5.82 -10.66
N SER A 199 18.27 -6.05 -11.96
CA SER A 199 17.24 -7.01 -12.36
C SER A 199 17.58 -8.40 -11.80
N ALA A 200 16.62 -9.06 -11.18
CA ALA A 200 16.79 -10.40 -10.60
C ALA A 200 16.38 -11.51 -11.59
N GLY A 201 15.51 -11.19 -12.55
CA GLY A 201 15.00 -12.13 -13.54
C GLY A 201 14.23 -11.42 -14.66
N ASP A 202 13.59 -12.20 -15.51
CA ASP A 202 12.70 -11.69 -16.54
C ASP A 202 11.37 -11.27 -15.93
N SER A 203 10.76 -10.21 -16.46
CA SER A 203 9.41 -9.79 -16.12
C SER A 203 8.38 -10.85 -16.51
N VAL A 204 7.39 -11.07 -15.67
CA VAL A 204 6.29 -12.00 -15.92
C VAL A 204 5.02 -11.24 -16.27
N ASP A 205 4.36 -11.66 -17.36
CA ASP A 205 3.08 -11.09 -17.76
C ASP A 205 1.96 -11.56 -16.85
N LEU A 206 1.11 -10.62 -16.47
CA LEU A 206 -0.14 -10.85 -15.75
C LEU A 206 -1.31 -10.70 -16.72
N ASP A 207 -2.35 -11.51 -16.55
CA ASP A 207 -3.54 -11.48 -17.42
C ASP A 207 -4.48 -10.33 -17.09
N ASN A 208 -4.39 -9.81 -15.84
CA ASN A 208 -5.24 -8.75 -15.32
C ASN A 208 -4.41 -7.59 -14.74
N ARG A 209 -5.09 -6.54 -14.31
CA ARG A 209 -4.50 -5.41 -13.61
C ARG A 209 -4.16 -5.82 -12.18
N PRO A 210 -2.89 -5.85 -11.79
CA PRO A 210 -2.52 -6.17 -10.41
C PRO A 210 -2.92 -5.03 -9.48
N SER A 211 -3.24 -5.38 -8.24
CA SER A 211 -3.54 -4.47 -7.14
C SER A 211 -2.61 -4.65 -5.95
N CYS A 212 -2.00 -5.82 -5.82
CA CYS A 212 -1.14 -6.14 -4.69
C CYS A 212 -0.16 -7.23 -5.06
N VAL A 213 1.07 -7.14 -4.54
CA VAL A 213 2.02 -8.25 -4.46
C VAL A 213 2.46 -8.44 -3.01
N TYR A 214 2.55 -9.69 -2.57
CA TYR A 214 3.05 -10.03 -1.24
C TYR A 214 3.88 -11.31 -1.27
N ILE A 215 5.05 -11.29 -0.60
CA ILE A 215 5.98 -12.41 -0.53
C ILE A 215 5.74 -13.18 0.78
N SER A 216 5.70 -14.51 0.70
CA SER A 216 5.50 -15.38 1.85
C SER A 216 6.56 -15.20 2.95
N PRO A 217 6.23 -15.53 4.22
CA PRO A 217 7.17 -15.42 5.33
C PRO A 217 8.45 -16.26 5.16
N ASP A 218 8.39 -17.35 4.39
CA ASP A 218 9.54 -18.21 4.05
C ASP A 218 10.28 -17.81 2.77
N GLY A 219 9.76 -16.79 2.02
CA GLY A 219 10.35 -16.33 0.77
C GLY A 219 10.21 -17.28 -0.41
N ALA A 220 9.46 -18.37 -0.27
CA ALA A 220 9.32 -19.39 -1.30
C ALA A 220 8.23 -19.06 -2.33
N TYR A 221 7.26 -18.25 -1.96
CA TYR A 221 6.09 -17.92 -2.76
C TYR A 221 5.84 -16.42 -2.80
N ALA A 222 5.14 -15.97 -3.85
CA ALA A 222 4.48 -14.68 -3.88
C ALA A 222 3.04 -14.86 -4.36
N ILE A 223 2.16 -14.00 -3.85
CA ILE A 223 0.78 -13.86 -4.30
C ILE A 223 0.60 -12.51 -4.99
N VAL A 224 -0.13 -12.50 -6.09
CA VAL A 224 -0.55 -11.27 -6.76
C VAL A 224 -2.07 -11.26 -6.81
N ALA A 225 -2.67 -10.27 -6.14
CA ALA A 225 -4.08 -9.96 -6.33
C ALA A 225 -4.24 -9.08 -7.56
N SER A 226 -5.30 -9.31 -8.33
CA SER A 226 -5.56 -8.58 -9.57
C SER A 226 -7.04 -8.29 -9.71
N ILE A 227 -7.34 -7.10 -10.19
CA ILE A 227 -8.69 -6.67 -10.51
C ILE A 227 -8.93 -6.64 -12.02
N ASN A 228 -10.16 -6.94 -12.42
CA ASN A 228 -10.60 -6.58 -13.75
C ASN A 228 -10.94 -5.09 -13.78
N ALA A 229 -10.15 -4.29 -14.45
CA ALA A 229 -10.30 -2.83 -14.49
C ALA A 229 -11.70 -2.42 -15.00
N GLY A 230 -12.30 -3.15 -15.93
CA GLY A 230 -13.67 -2.93 -16.37
C GLY A 230 -14.70 -3.16 -15.26
N ALA A 231 -14.46 -4.12 -14.36
CA ALA A 231 -15.33 -4.40 -13.23
C ALA A 231 -15.27 -3.31 -12.16
N ALA A 232 -14.12 -2.67 -12.01
CA ALA A 232 -13.92 -1.63 -11.02
C ALA A 232 -14.66 -0.31 -11.34
N GLY A 233 -15.38 -0.23 -12.48
CA GLY A 233 -15.99 1.02 -12.92
C GLY A 233 -14.97 2.09 -13.29
N LEU A 234 -13.70 1.71 -13.27
CA LEU A 234 -12.57 2.54 -13.60
C LEU A 234 -12.42 2.48 -15.10
N ASP A 235 -12.84 3.52 -15.76
CA ASP A 235 -12.74 3.65 -17.22
C ASP A 235 -11.30 3.95 -17.62
N VAL A 236 -10.43 2.97 -17.45
CA VAL A 236 -9.10 3.00 -18.07
C VAL A 236 -9.19 2.55 -19.53
N GLY A 237 -10.26 2.92 -20.21
CA GLY A 237 -10.48 2.64 -21.62
C GLY A 237 -11.03 1.24 -21.92
N ALA A 238 -11.47 0.49 -20.92
CA ALA A 238 -12.22 -0.75 -21.17
C ALA A 238 -13.62 -0.40 -21.65
N THR A 239 -13.89 -0.62 -22.92
CA THR A 239 -15.20 -0.37 -23.54
C THR A 239 -16.25 -1.41 -23.15
N ASP A 240 -15.90 -2.38 -22.31
CA ASP A 240 -16.76 -3.50 -21.98
C ASP A 240 -16.86 -3.79 -20.50
N ASN A 241 -17.80 -3.10 -19.86
CA ASN A 241 -18.19 -3.31 -18.47
C ASN A 241 -19.28 -4.38 -18.33
N THR A 242 -19.53 -5.18 -19.34
CA THR A 242 -20.51 -6.24 -19.22
C THR A 242 -19.84 -7.50 -18.68
N GLY A 243 -20.19 -7.91 -17.46
CA GLY A 243 -19.65 -9.11 -16.82
C GLY A 243 -19.73 -10.39 -17.67
N ALA A 244 -20.53 -10.38 -18.75
CA ALA A 244 -20.59 -11.47 -19.71
C ALA A 244 -19.34 -11.58 -20.59
N ASP A 245 -18.75 -10.46 -20.97
CA ASP A 245 -17.59 -10.45 -21.86
C ASP A 245 -16.28 -10.67 -21.11
N SER A 246 -16.19 -10.24 -19.85
CA SER A 246 -15.06 -10.54 -18.99
C SER A 246 -14.90 -12.05 -18.76
N VAL A 247 -16.02 -12.75 -18.59
CA VAL A 247 -16.02 -14.23 -18.49
C VAL A 247 -15.62 -14.87 -19.82
N ALA A 248 -16.09 -14.32 -20.95
CA ALA A 248 -15.80 -14.85 -22.28
C ALA A 248 -14.37 -14.60 -22.74
N THR A 249 -13.74 -13.52 -22.28
CA THR A 249 -12.37 -13.14 -22.66
C THR A 249 -11.30 -13.65 -21.69
N GLY A 250 -11.69 -14.29 -20.58
CA GLY A 250 -10.76 -14.71 -19.52
C GLY A 250 -10.27 -13.56 -18.64
N ASN A 251 -10.84 -12.38 -18.78
CA ASN A 251 -10.46 -11.18 -18.03
C ASN A 251 -11.31 -11.11 -16.76
N GLN A 252 -10.87 -11.78 -15.70
CA GLN A 252 -11.58 -11.87 -14.42
C GLN A 252 -10.65 -11.42 -13.29
N ASP A 253 -11.23 -10.98 -12.16
CA ASP A 253 -10.45 -10.81 -10.94
C ASP A 253 -9.74 -12.11 -10.60
N GLU A 254 -8.49 -12.01 -10.24
CA GLU A 254 -7.62 -13.17 -10.08
C GLU A 254 -6.71 -13.00 -8.86
N VAL A 255 -6.44 -14.13 -8.23
CA VAL A 255 -5.36 -14.26 -7.24
C VAL A 255 -4.38 -15.28 -7.81
N VAL A 256 -3.15 -14.86 -8.04
CA VAL A 256 -2.13 -15.67 -8.73
C VAL A 256 -1.01 -16.03 -7.77
N LEU A 257 -0.70 -17.32 -7.69
CA LEU A 257 0.43 -17.85 -6.92
C LEU A 257 1.66 -18.00 -7.82
N PHE A 258 2.81 -17.53 -7.32
CA PHE A 258 4.12 -17.72 -7.92
C PHE A 258 5.05 -18.45 -6.98
N SER A 259 5.92 -19.32 -7.50
CA SER A 259 7.11 -19.75 -6.76
C SER A 259 8.28 -18.83 -7.06
N ILE A 260 9.12 -18.61 -6.04
CA ILE A 260 10.32 -17.79 -6.08
C ILE A 260 11.54 -18.71 -5.99
N ASN A 261 12.43 -18.62 -6.97
CA ASN A 261 13.69 -19.35 -6.95
C ASN A 261 14.83 -18.44 -7.38
N GLY A 262 15.51 -17.81 -6.42
CA GLY A 262 16.64 -16.93 -6.66
C GLY A 262 16.31 -15.78 -7.62
N GLY A 263 15.16 -15.13 -7.44
CA GLY A 263 14.69 -14.04 -8.29
C GLY A 263 13.92 -14.48 -9.54
N ASN A 264 13.96 -15.75 -9.91
CA ASN A 264 13.12 -16.27 -10.99
C ASN A 264 11.72 -16.57 -10.46
N LEU A 265 10.71 -16.04 -11.14
CA LEU A 265 9.31 -16.20 -10.80
C LEU A 265 8.67 -17.22 -11.74
N THR A 266 7.98 -18.19 -11.17
CA THR A 266 7.23 -19.18 -11.96
C THR A 266 5.77 -19.15 -11.51
N ARG A 267 4.86 -18.81 -12.44
CA ARG A 267 3.42 -18.88 -12.19
C ARG A 267 3.04 -20.34 -11.93
N LEU A 268 2.37 -20.60 -10.83
CA LEU A 268 1.92 -21.93 -10.41
C LEU A 268 0.42 -22.08 -10.65
N ASP A 269 -0.38 -21.33 -9.92
CA ASP A 269 -1.84 -21.41 -9.92
C ASP A 269 -2.46 -20.03 -10.00
N GLY A 270 -3.70 -19.97 -10.42
CA GLY A 270 -4.51 -18.76 -10.43
C GLY A 270 -5.95 -19.11 -10.10
N VAL A 271 -6.49 -18.39 -9.11
CA VAL A 271 -7.89 -18.54 -8.71
C VAL A 271 -8.65 -17.33 -9.20
N THR A 272 -9.53 -17.58 -10.15
CA THR A 272 -10.50 -16.58 -10.62
C THR A 272 -11.76 -16.62 -9.77
N SER A 273 -12.53 -15.55 -9.79
CA SER A 273 -13.81 -15.47 -9.09
C SER A 273 -14.78 -16.62 -9.39
N THR A 274 -14.73 -17.18 -10.60
CA THR A 274 -15.55 -18.33 -11.00
C THR A 274 -15.09 -19.67 -10.40
N LEU A 275 -13.85 -19.77 -9.97
CA LEU A 275 -13.27 -21.00 -9.40
C LEU A 275 -13.43 -21.08 -7.87
N ARG A 276 -13.89 -20.02 -7.24
CA ARG A 276 -14.06 -19.96 -5.79
C ARG A 276 -15.21 -20.78 -5.32
N GLY A 277 -15.55 -21.90 -5.69
CA GLY A 277 -16.52 -22.82 -5.13
C GLY A 277 -17.72 -22.15 -4.42
N ASN A 278 -17.89 -20.86 -4.64
CA ASN A 278 -18.79 -20.00 -3.93
C ASN A 278 -20.21 -20.26 -4.46
N ALA A 279 -21.00 -20.94 -3.64
CA ALA A 279 -22.39 -21.25 -3.94
C ALA A 279 -23.24 -20.00 -4.21
N ASP A 280 -22.78 -18.84 -3.78
CA ASP A 280 -23.51 -17.58 -3.84
C ASP A 280 -23.30 -16.82 -5.14
N GLN A 281 -22.55 -17.38 -6.10
CA GLN A 281 -22.35 -16.79 -7.44
C GLN A 281 -21.84 -15.34 -7.41
N ARG A 282 -20.92 -15.04 -6.50
CA ARG A 282 -20.22 -13.75 -6.50
C ARG A 282 -19.37 -13.68 -7.75
N ASN A 283 -19.88 -13.01 -8.75
CA ASN A 283 -19.20 -12.81 -10.01
C ASN A 283 -18.29 -11.59 -9.85
N LEU A 284 -16.99 -11.80 -9.74
CA LEU A 284 -15.98 -10.76 -9.83
C LEU A 284 -15.84 -9.84 -8.59
N PRO A 285 -15.53 -10.35 -7.40
CA PRO A 285 -15.07 -9.50 -6.31
C PRO A 285 -13.72 -8.87 -6.67
N SER A 286 -13.57 -7.56 -6.47
CA SER A 286 -12.30 -6.86 -6.72
C SER A 286 -11.29 -7.19 -5.63
N ALA A 287 -10.32 -8.04 -5.93
CA ALA A 287 -9.24 -8.36 -5.03
C ALA A 287 -8.25 -7.17 -4.94
N ILE A 288 -8.07 -6.56 -3.76
CA ILE A 288 -7.21 -5.38 -3.56
C ILE A 288 -5.98 -5.75 -2.73
N GLY A 289 -6.13 -5.93 -1.43
CA GLY A 289 -5.03 -6.27 -0.53
C GLY A 289 -4.87 -7.78 -0.38
N SER A 290 -3.64 -8.22 -0.19
CA SER A 290 -3.35 -9.63 0.09
C SER A 290 -2.13 -9.77 0.97
N GLN A 291 -2.14 -10.77 1.87
CA GLN A 291 -0.97 -11.19 2.62
C GLN A 291 -0.86 -12.71 2.63
N ILE A 292 0.35 -13.22 2.76
CA ILE A 292 0.59 -14.64 3.06
C ILE A 292 1.06 -14.72 4.51
N VAL A 293 0.37 -15.53 5.29
CA VAL A 293 0.67 -15.72 6.71
C VAL A 293 1.02 -17.19 6.99
N GLU A 294 1.87 -17.41 7.98
CA GLU A 294 2.23 -18.74 8.45
C GLU A 294 1.29 -19.12 9.59
N GLY A 295 0.70 -20.29 9.51
CA GLY A 295 -0.05 -20.90 10.59
C GLY A 295 0.71 -22.06 11.21
N ASP A 296 -0.01 -22.93 11.91
CA ASP A 296 0.57 -24.08 12.60
C ASP A 296 1.39 -24.98 11.66
N ASN A 297 2.53 -25.45 12.18
CA ASN A 297 3.40 -26.40 11.50
C ASN A 297 3.99 -25.92 10.16
N GLY A 298 4.16 -24.62 9.99
CA GLY A 298 4.72 -24.03 8.78
C GLY A 298 3.79 -24.08 7.58
N ARG A 299 2.47 -24.18 7.80
CA ARG A 299 1.47 -24.06 6.74
C ARG A 299 1.34 -22.59 6.33
N LEU A 300 1.23 -22.35 5.05
CA LEU A 300 1.07 -21.01 4.51
C LEU A 300 -0.36 -20.78 4.02
N PHE A 301 -0.88 -19.60 4.34
CA PHE A 301 -2.23 -19.20 3.97
C PHE A 301 -2.22 -17.84 3.29
N ALA A 302 -2.93 -17.74 2.17
CA ALA A 302 -3.22 -16.47 1.52
C ALA A 302 -4.52 -15.90 2.11
N VAL A 303 -4.48 -14.63 2.52
CA VAL A 303 -5.63 -13.84 2.98
C VAL A 303 -5.80 -12.67 2.02
N VAL A 304 -6.98 -12.51 1.43
CA VAL A 304 -7.23 -11.52 0.39
C VAL A 304 -8.50 -10.74 0.69
N THR A 305 -8.42 -9.42 0.61
CA THR A 305 -9.57 -8.53 0.70
C THR A 305 -10.24 -8.36 -0.66
N GLU A 306 -11.54 -8.23 -0.66
CA GLU A 306 -12.39 -8.14 -1.83
C GLU A 306 -13.33 -6.95 -1.69
N ALA A 307 -13.09 -5.91 -2.49
CA ALA A 307 -13.74 -4.61 -2.32
C ALA A 307 -15.22 -4.59 -2.67
N ARG A 308 -15.70 -5.51 -3.51
CA ARG A 308 -17.09 -5.50 -3.98
C ARG A 308 -17.59 -6.82 -4.53
N GLU A 309 -18.91 -6.95 -4.58
CA GLU A 309 -19.62 -8.00 -5.28
C GLU A 309 -20.20 -7.50 -6.62
N PHE A 310 -20.16 -8.33 -7.64
CA PHE A 310 -20.84 -8.07 -8.92
C PHE A 310 -22.31 -8.43 -8.84
N GLN A 311 -23.16 -7.55 -9.41
CA GLN A 311 -24.58 -7.85 -9.54
C GLN A 311 -24.80 -9.06 -10.49
N PRO A 312 -25.70 -10.00 -10.17
CA PRO A 312 -25.93 -11.23 -10.95
C PRO A 312 -26.36 -10.99 -12.41
N ASN A 313 -26.72 -9.77 -12.77
CA ASN A 313 -27.19 -9.39 -14.11
C ASN A 313 -26.08 -8.77 -14.99
N GLY A 314 -24.83 -8.78 -14.53
CA GLY A 314 -23.70 -8.26 -15.31
C GLY A 314 -23.63 -6.73 -15.42
N ALA A 315 -24.52 -6.00 -14.75
CA ALA A 315 -24.37 -4.56 -14.65
C ALA A 315 -23.30 -4.28 -13.59
N PRO A 316 -22.28 -3.41 -13.84
CA PRO A 316 -21.42 -2.93 -12.78
C PRO A 316 -22.33 -2.31 -11.72
N PRO A 317 -22.12 -2.59 -10.42
CA PRO A 317 -22.80 -1.83 -9.38
C PRO A 317 -22.45 -0.37 -9.63
N ALA A 318 -23.43 0.51 -9.58
CA ALA A 318 -23.11 1.92 -9.43
C ALA A 318 -22.21 2.04 -8.20
N PHE A 319 -21.24 2.91 -8.22
CA PHE A 319 -20.24 3.08 -7.16
C PHE A 319 -20.87 3.22 -5.76
N ASN A 320 -22.11 3.68 -5.69
CA ASN A 320 -22.93 3.79 -4.49
C ASN A 320 -23.69 2.50 -4.11
N GLN A 321 -23.44 1.37 -4.78
CA GLN A 321 -24.05 0.07 -4.51
C GLN A 321 -22.98 -1.01 -4.27
N LEU A 322 -21.83 -0.59 -3.72
CA LEU A 322 -20.77 -1.49 -3.26
C LEU A 322 -21.34 -2.27 -2.08
N GLN A 323 -21.79 -3.48 -2.34
CA GLN A 323 -22.36 -4.34 -1.32
C GLN A 323 -21.57 -5.64 -1.26
N ASP A 324 -21.37 -6.10 -0.03
CA ASP A 324 -20.82 -7.40 0.29
C ASP A 324 -19.33 -7.60 -0.02
N GLY A 325 -18.48 -6.59 0.21
CA GLY A 325 -17.05 -6.79 0.32
C GLY A 325 -16.72 -7.83 1.39
N SER A 326 -15.67 -8.59 1.17
CA SER A 326 -15.35 -9.78 1.95
C SER A 326 -13.85 -9.98 2.10
N VAL A 327 -13.51 -10.94 2.93
CA VAL A 327 -12.16 -11.50 3.02
C VAL A 327 -12.24 -12.98 2.69
N SER A 328 -11.36 -13.44 1.81
CA SER A 328 -11.26 -14.86 1.43
C SER A 328 -9.90 -15.44 1.82
N THR A 329 -9.87 -16.73 2.12
CA THR A 329 -8.66 -17.45 2.52
C THR A 329 -8.45 -18.71 1.70
N TRP A 330 -7.17 -19.01 1.47
CA TRP A 330 -6.69 -20.23 0.80
C TRP A 330 -5.48 -20.78 1.53
N GLU A 331 -5.33 -22.10 1.55
CA GLU A 331 -4.08 -22.75 1.92
C GLU A 331 -3.18 -22.89 0.69
N ILE A 332 -1.89 -22.56 0.82
CA ILE A 332 -0.88 -22.83 -0.20
C ILE A 332 -0.39 -24.26 -0.03
N VAL A 333 -0.75 -25.15 -0.97
CA VAL A 333 -0.40 -26.57 -0.92
C VAL A 333 0.44 -26.94 -2.16
N GLY A 334 1.76 -26.87 -1.99
CA GLY A 334 2.69 -27.09 -3.11
C GLY A 334 2.53 -26.02 -4.19
N ASP A 335 1.96 -26.38 -5.33
CA ASP A 335 1.83 -25.52 -6.50
C ASP A 335 0.41 -24.95 -6.70
N ARG A 336 -0.47 -25.05 -5.71
CA ARG A 336 -1.88 -24.62 -5.82
C ARG A 336 -2.40 -23.88 -4.59
N LEU A 337 -3.51 -23.17 -4.81
CA LEU A 337 -4.32 -22.48 -3.81
C LEU A 337 -5.57 -23.34 -3.50
N ASP A 338 -5.65 -23.92 -2.30
CA ASP A 338 -6.82 -24.66 -1.84
C ASP A 338 -7.73 -23.70 -1.05
N PHE A 339 -8.92 -23.40 -1.63
CA PHE A 339 -9.89 -22.49 -1.02
C PHE A 339 -10.38 -23.02 0.34
N ILE A 340 -10.48 -22.12 1.32
CA ILE A 340 -10.99 -22.43 2.66
C ILE A 340 -12.36 -21.79 2.84
N GLU A 341 -12.43 -20.46 2.92
CA GLU A 341 -13.69 -19.77 3.13
C GLU A 341 -13.67 -18.30 2.67
N THR A 342 -14.84 -17.69 2.68
CA THR A 342 -15.07 -16.25 2.48
C THR A 342 -16.01 -15.73 3.56
N VAL A 343 -15.64 -14.62 4.20
CA VAL A 343 -16.43 -13.96 5.24
C VAL A 343 -16.64 -12.50 4.88
N ASN A 344 -17.90 -12.01 4.93
CA ASN A 344 -18.25 -10.63 4.64
C ASN A 344 -17.59 -9.66 5.61
N SER A 345 -17.26 -8.45 5.13
CA SER A 345 -16.61 -7.40 5.93
C SER A 345 -17.59 -6.49 6.69
N GLY A 346 -18.89 -6.73 6.60
CA GLY A 346 -19.92 -6.00 7.36
C GLY A 346 -20.79 -6.91 8.20
N THR A 347 -21.23 -6.45 9.37
CA THR A 347 -22.03 -7.23 10.34
C THR A 347 -23.53 -7.23 10.04
N ASP A 348 -24.03 -6.31 9.24
CA ASP A 348 -25.45 -6.08 9.00
C ASP A 348 -25.93 -6.61 7.64
N GLY A 349 -25.03 -7.27 6.88
CA GLY A 349 -25.32 -7.71 5.51
C GLY A 349 -25.40 -6.56 4.52
N SER A 350 -25.18 -5.31 4.95
CA SER A 350 -24.94 -4.20 4.05
C SER A 350 -23.48 -4.24 3.56
N GLY A 351 -23.25 -3.72 2.38
CA GLY A 351 -21.94 -3.78 1.75
C GLY A 351 -20.88 -2.97 2.48
N ARG A 352 -19.67 -3.48 2.37
CA ARG A 352 -18.44 -2.83 2.83
C ARG A 352 -17.40 -2.95 1.75
N THR A 353 -16.51 -1.95 1.68
CA THR A 353 -15.46 -1.90 0.65
C THR A 353 -14.15 -2.36 1.25
N ALA A 354 -14.00 -3.67 1.50
CA ALA A 354 -12.79 -4.25 2.07
C ALA A 354 -11.62 -4.16 1.10
N CYS A 355 -10.62 -3.33 1.41
CA CYS A 355 -9.50 -3.06 0.51
C CYS A 355 -8.13 -3.44 1.10
N TRP A 356 -7.79 -2.94 2.27
CA TRP A 356 -6.47 -3.16 2.89
C TRP A 356 -6.60 -4.04 4.11
N LEU A 357 -5.55 -4.79 4.40
CA LEU A 357 -5.46 -5.60 5.62
C LEU A 357 -4.05 -5.53 6.20
N ASP A 358 -3.95 -5.72 7.52
CA ASP A 358 -2.69 -5.96 8.20
C ASP A 358 -2.90 -6.79 9.46
N PHE A 359 -1.92 -7.64 9.78
CA PHE A 359 -1.93 -8.54 10.93
C PHE A 359 -1.26 -7.89 12.13
N SER A 360 -1.95 -7.88 13.28
CA SER A 360 -1.35 -7.43 14.55
C SER A 360 -0.60 -8.54 15.27
N ASP A 361 -0.99 -9.77 15.06
CA ASP A 361 -0.39 -10.97 15.58
C ASP A 361 -0.78 -12.17 14.70
N GLU A 362 -0.39 -13.38 15.10
CA GLU A 362 -0.67 -14.60 14.32
C GLU A 362 -2.17 -14.92 14.20
N ASP A 363 -3.00 -14.40 15.13
CA ASP A 363 -4.40 -14.77 15.28
C ASP A 363 -5.39 -13.62 14.97
N THR A 364 -4.89 -12.40 14.73
CA THR A 364 -5.73 -11.21 14.62
C THR A 364 -5.27 -10.29 13.49
N PHE A 365 -6.19 -9.85 12.65
CA PHE A 365 -5.92 -8.84 11.63
C PHE A 365 -7.05 -7.82 11.51
N PHE A 366 -6.69 -6.65 11.00
CA PHE A 366 -7.62 -5.56 10.72
C PHE A 366 -7.81 -5.41 9.23
N VAL A 367 -9.01 -4.96 8.83
CA VAL A 367 -9.37 -4.68 7.44
C VAL A 367 -9.96 -3.29 7.35
N SER A 368 -9.49 -2.51 6.39
CA SER A 368 -10.05 -1.21 6.07
C SER A 368 -11.18 -1.35 5.04
N ASN A 369 -12.37 -0.88 5.42
CA ASN A 369 -13.51 -0.68 4.54
C ASN A 369 -13.47 0.78 4.03
N ALA A 370 -12.89 0.98 2.86
CA ALA A 370 -12.42 2.29 2.38
C ALA A 370 -13.52 3.36 2.31
N ILE A 371 -14.62 3.06 1.61
CA ILE A 371 -15.71 4.03 1.36
C ILE A 371 -16.51 4.27 2.64
N GLU A 372 -16.69 3.24 3.45
CA GLU A 372 -17.39 3.33 4.73
C GLU A 372 -16.56 4.03 5.80
N SER A 373 -15.26 4.28 5.56
CA SER A 373 -14.32 4.84 6.54
C SER A 373 -14.38 4.08 7.87
N GLU A 374 -14.19 2.77 7.79
CA GLU A 374 -14.35 1.86 8.91
C GLU A 374 -13.23 0.83 8.94
N LEU A 375 -12.73 0.51 10.13
CA LEU A 375 -11.87 -0.62 10.40
C LEU A 375 -12.67 -1.73 11.09
N VAL A 376 -12.49 -2.94 10.62
CA VAL A 376 -13.07 -4.13 11.21
C VAL A 376 -11.98 -5.11 11.61
N THR A 377 -12.26 -5.97 12.59
CA THR A 377 -11.30 -6.95 13.09
C THR A 377 -11.76 -8.37 12.81
N TYR A 378 -10.83 -9.17 12.32
CA TYR A 378 -11.02 -10.60 12.13
C TYR A 378 -10.10 -11.38 13.06
N SER A 379 -10.58 -12.54 13.52
CA SER A 379 -9.71 -13.60 14.03
C SER A 379 -9.25 -14.50 12.90
N PHE A 380 -8.06 -15.08 13.05
CA PHE A 380 -7.47 -16.04 12.13
C PHE A 380 -7.05 -17.31 12.91
N ASP A 381 -7.42 -18.48 12.38
CA ASP A 381 -7.01 -19.78 12.91
C ASP A 381 -6.77 -20.75 11.75
N ASN A 382 -5.51 -20.88 11.32
CA ASN A 382 -5.11 -21.81 10.27
C ASN A 382 -5.96 -21.72 8.99
N GLY A 383 -6.21 -20.49 8.53
CA GLY A 383 -6.99 -20.19 7.35
C GLY A 383 -8.48 -20.00 7.62
N ASN A 384 -9.00 -20.42 8.76
CA ASN A 384 -10.36 -20.07 9.16
C ASN A 384 -10.37 -18.65 9.71
N ILE A 385 -11.34 -17.85 9.29
CA ILE A 385 -11.49 -16.47 9.71
C ILE A 385 -12.89 -16.19 10.25
N ALA A 386 -12.99 -15.27 11.19
CA ALA A 386 -14.27 -14.80 11.68
C ALA A 386 -14.22 -13.29 11.94
N LEU A 387 -15.24 -12.57 11.47
CA LEU A 387 -15.44 -11.16 11.82
C LEU A 387 -15.79 -11.08 13.32
N VAL A 388 -14.87 -10.58 14.14
CA VAL A 388 -15.02 -10.51 15.60
C VAL A 388 -15.41 -9.11 16.10
N ASN A 389 -15.07 -8.07 15.34
CA ASN A 389 -15.52 -6.71 15.61
C ASN A 389 -15.80 -6.00 14.28
N GLY A 390 -17.06 -5.79 13.97
CA GLY A 390 -17.52 -5.17 12.73
C GLY A 390 -17.52 -3.64 12.74
N SER A 391 -16.96 -3.01 13.77
CA SER A 391 -16.71 -1.57 13.86
C SER A 391 -15.65 -1.36 14.94
N ALA A 392 -14.41 -1.74 14.61
CA ALA A 392 -13.27 -1.54 15.52
C ALA A 392 -12.92 -0.05 15.64
N ALA A 393 -13.01 0.67 14.53
CA ALA A 393 -12.99 2.13 14.46
C ALA A 393 -13.84 2.61 13.27
N SER A 394 -14.35 3.83 13.33
CA SER A 394 -15.14 4.43 12.26
C SER A 394 -14.93 5.93 12.17
N GLY A 395 -14.95 6.45 10.97
CA GLY A 395 -14.87 7.87 10.64
C GLY A 395 -16.16 8.39 9.98
N ALA A 396 -16.04 9.35 9.07
CA ALA A 396 -17.14 9.84 8.26
C ALA A 396 -17.32 8.94 7.03
N PRO A 397 -18.39 8.13 6.98
CA PRO A 397 -18.65 7.26 5.82
C PRO A 397 -19.18 8.08 4.63
N ALA A 398 -19.07 7.51 3.43
CA ALA A 398 -19.79 8.04 2.28
C ALA A 398 -21.30 8.03 2.52
N PRO A 399 -22.04 9.01 1.97
CA PRO A 399 -23.49 9.03 2.09
C PRO A 399 -24.11 7.81 1.40
N ALA A 400 -25.11 7.22 2.06
CA ALA A 400 -25.82 6.03 1.55
C ALA A 400 -26.60 6.28 0.24
N VAL A 401 -26.72 7.52 -0.18
CA VAL A 401 -27.41 7.95 -1.42
C VAL A 401 -26.48 8.88 -2.17
N ALA A 402 -26.31 8.65 -3.46
CA ALA A 402 -25.55 9.53 -4.33
C ALA A 402 -25.96 11.00 -4.11
N PRO A 403 -24.99 11.93 -4.05
CA PRO A 403 -25.28 13.34 -3.89
C PRO A 403 -26.29 13.82 -4.95
N THR A 404 -27.23 14.64 -4.54
CA THR A 404 -28.29 15.18 -5.43
C THR A 404 -27.81 16.35 -6.28
N GLU A 405 -26.60 16.83 -6.06
CA GLU A 405 -25.99 17.93 -6.83
C GLU A 405 -25.33 17.40 -8.09
N GLU A 406 -25.57 18.08 -9.22
CA GLU A 406 -24.98 17.70 -10.51
C GLU A 406 -23.45 17.88 -10.44
N GLY A 407 -22.72 16.77 -10.51
CA GLY A 407 -21.25 16.74 -10.44
C GLY A 407 -20.66 16.35 -9.09
N ALA A 408 -21.48 16.12 -8.05
CA ALA A 408 -20.99 15.58 -6.80
C ALA A 408 -20.89 14.05 -6.86
N THR A 409 -19.79 13.50 -6.36
CA THR A 409 -19.54 12.06 -6.29
C THR A 409 -19.86 11.50 -4.91
N PRO A 410 -20.08 10.18 -4.73
CA PRO A 410 -20.21 9.57 -3.41
C PRO A 410 -19.00 9.78 -2.50
N PHE A 411 -17.87 10.19 -3.07
CA PHE A 411 -16.62 10.40 -2.35
C PHE A 411 -16.48 11.77 -1.70
N ASP A 412 -17.31 12.75 -2.06
CA ASP A 412 -17.19 14.12 -1.56
C ASP A 412 -17.43 14.28 -0.04
N GLU A 413 -17.98 13.26 0.59
CA GLU A 413 -18.33 13.28 2.02
C GLU A 413 -17.67 12.15 2.83
N THR A 414 -16.85 11.28 2.21
CA THR A 414 -16.09 10.23 2.91
C THR A 414 -14.67 10.73 3.20
N GLN A 415 -14.05 10.18 4.25
CA GLN A 415 -12.61 10.39 4.48
C GLN A 415 -11.74 9.48 3.62
N GLY A 416 -12.32 8.38 3.08
CA GLY A 416 -11.60 7.42 2.25
C GLY A 416 -10.45 6.76 3.02
N TRP A 417 -10.74 5.78 3.85
CA TRP A 417 -9.72 5.07 4.62
C TRP A 417 -9.02 4.04 3.74
N ILE A 418 -7.87 4.43 3.23
CA ILE A 418 -7.05 3.59 2.34
C ILE A 418 -5.95 2.88 3.12
N ASP A 419 -4.73 2.84 2.61
CA ASP A 419 -3.60 2.13 3.21
C ASP A 419 -3.52 2.24 4.73
N MET A 420 -3.16 1.15 5.37
CA MET A 420 -2.91 1.07 6.80
C MET A 420 -1.66 0.26 7.09
N TRP A 421 -1.08 0.50 8.26
CA TRP A 421 0.10 -0.24 8.72
C TRP A 421 0.12 -0.34 10.23
N ILE A 422 0.45 -1.52 10.74
CA ILE A 422 0.65 -1.75 12.17
C ILE A 422 2.14 -1.58 12.51
N SER A 423 2.45 -0.86 13.58
CA SER A 423 3.84 -0.69 14.04
C SER A 423 4.48 -2.04 14.39
N ASP A 424 5.82 -2.13 14.24
CA ASP A 424 6.57 -3.37 14.46
C ASP A 424 6.41 -3.95 15.88
N ASP A 425 6.07 -3.11 16.86
CA ASP A 425 5.76 -3.53 18.23
C ASP A 425 4.33 -4.08 18.41
N GLY A 426 3.48 -3.97 17.37
CA GLY A 426 2.09 -4.42 17.41
C GLY A 426 1.15 -3.55 18.26
N GLU A 427 1.61 -2.39 18.74
CA GLU A 427 0.84 -1.57 19.69
C GLU A 427 -0.08 -0.56 19.01
N PHE A 428 0.25 -0.11 17.78
CA PHE A 428 -0.48 0.94 17.09
C PHE A 428 -0.77 0.59 15.64
N LEU A 429 -1.97 0.99 15.18
CA LEU A 429 -2.38 0.99 13.79
C LEU A 429 -2.46 2.43 13.30
N TYR A 430 -1.82 2.70 12.15
CA TYR A 430 -1.83 3.97 11.44
C TYR A 430 -2.66 3.82 10.17
N GLN A 431 -3.72 4.61 10.05
CA GLN A 431 -4.68 4.59 8.94
C GLN A 431 -4.56 5.86 8.12
N LEU A 432 -4.29 5.72 6.83
CA LEU A 432 -4.27 6.85 5.90
C LEU A 432 -5.69 7.18 5.42
N TYR A 433 -6.07 8.45 5.53
CA TYR A 433 -7.34 8.98 5.01
C TYR A 433 -7.03 9.69 3.70
N GLY A 434 -7.23 8.98 2.56
CA GLY A 434 -6.74 9.39 1.25
C GLY A 434 -7.32 10.70 0.74
N LEU A 435 -8.58 10.99 1.06
CA LEU A 435 -9.26 12.21 0.62
C LEU A 435 -8.94 13.42 1.51
N ASP A 436 -8.61 13.19 2.78
CA ASP A 436 -8.36 14.26 3.76
C ASP A 436 -6.86 14.59 3.94
N GLY A 437 -5.95 13.78 3.40
CA GLY A 437 -4.52 13.90 3.67
C GLY A 437 -4.19 13.78 5.18
N THR A 438 -4.86 12.89 5.88
CA THR A 438 -4.81 12.72 7.33
C THR A 438 -4.30 11.33 7.69
N ILE A 439 -3.58 11.21 8.80
CA ILE A 439 -3.24 9.92 9.41
C ILE A 439 -4.03 9.78 10.70
N GLY A 440 -4.91 8.77 10.77
CA GLY A 440 -5.57 8.34 11.99
C GLY A 440 -4.67 7.40 12.79
N ILE A 441 -4.57 7.60 14.10
CA ILE A 441 -3.73 6.81 15.00
C ILE A 441 -4.63 6.07 15.98
N PHE A 442 -4.46 4.77 16.05
CA PHE A 442 -5.24 3.90 16.92
C PHE A 442 -4.32 3.01 17.74
N ARG A 443 -4.55 2.94 19.07
CA ARG A 443 -3.90 1.93 19.89
C ARG A 443 -4.68 0.62 19.81
N ILE A 444 -3.97 -0.47 19.64
CA ILE A 444 -4.54 -1.82 19.54
C ILE A 444 -4.77 -2.35 20.96
N GLU A 445 -6.00 -2.74 21.28
CA GLU A 445 -6.39 -3.41 22.53
C GLU A 445 -7.20 -4.67 22.22
N GLY A 446 -6.51 -5.78 21.94
CA GLY A 446 -7.12 -7.02 21.48
C GLY A 446 -7.87 -6.79 20.16
N ASN A 447 -9.18 -7.09 20.15
CA ASN A 447 -10.02 -6.92 18.95
C ASN A 447 -10.57 -5.49 18.77
N SER A 448 -10.06 -4.51 19.48
CA SER A 448 -10.57 -3.13 19.49
C SER A 448 -9.46 -2.14 19.20
N LEU A 449 -9.83 -1.04 18.57
CA LEU A 449 -8.98 0.09 18.28
C LEU A 449 -9.41 1.30 19.10
N ILE A 450 -8.48 1.85 19.87
CA ILE A 450 -8.72 3.04 20.71
C ILE A 450 -8.12 4.25 20.00
N PRO A 451 -8.92 5.24 19.57
CA PRO A 451 -8.41 6.43 18.92
C PRO A 451 -7.42 7.18 19.84
N VAL A 452 -6.27 7.56 19.28
CA VAL A 452 -5.24 8.36 19.95
C VAL A 452 -5.33 9.80 19.47
N GLU A 453 -5.07 10.02 18.18
CA GLU A 453 -5.18 11.35 17.55
C GLU A 453 -5.31 11.23 16.02
N GLU A 454 -5.53 12.37 15.36
CA GLU A 454 -5.44 12.52 13.91
C GLU A 454 -4.37 13.57 13.57
N VAL A 455 -3.46 13.25 12.66
CA VAL A 455 -2.41 14.14 12.18
C VAL A 455 -2.78 14.69 10.82
N ARG A 456 -2.87 16.02 10.69
CA ARG A 456 -3.33 16.74 9.50
C ARG A 456 -2.30 17.75 8.99
N GLY A 457 -2.42 18.14 7.71
CA GLY A 457 -1.75 19.31 7.15
C GLY A 457 -0.32 19.08 6.66
N ASN A 458 0.14 17.83 6.59
CA ASN A 458 1.45 17.49 6.03
C ASN A 458 1.35 16.67 4.74
N LEU A 459 0.22 16.02 4.53
CA LEU A 459 -0.12 15.28 3.32
C LEU A 459 -1.09 16.11 2.46
N PRO A 460 -1.08 15.97 1.13
CA PRO A 460 -2.07 16.60 0.28
C PRO A 460 -3.47 15.99 0.52
N GLU A 461 -4.48 16.81 0.39
CA GLU A 461 -5.85 16.32 0.22
C GLU A 461 -5.91 15.65 -1.16
N ASN A 462 -6.38 14.44 -1.23
CA ASN A 462 -6.34 13.56 -2.40
C ASN A 462 -4.91 13.14 -2.82
N ASN A 463 -4.81 12.10 -3.61
CA ASN A 463 -3.55 11.57 -4.16
C ASN A 463 -2.49 11.12 -3.16
N THR A 464 -2.84 10.85 -1.91
CA THR A 464 -1.95 10.14 -0.98
C THR A 464 -2.06 8.64 -1.19
N GLN A 465 -0.95 7.92 -1.11
CA GLN A 465 -0.96 6.45 -1.19
C GLN A 465 0.30 5.86 -0.55
N GLY A 466 0.10 4.86 0.29
CA GLY A 466 1.17 4.17 0.98
C GLY A 466 1.53 4.77 2.34
N ILE A 467 1.50 3.94 3.36
CA ILE A 467 1.92 4.25 4.73
C ILE A 467 2.69 3.07 5.30
N VAL A 468 3.73 3.35 6.07
CA VAL A 468 4.58 2.37 6.77
C VAL A 468 4.89 2.86 8.16
N ALA A 469 4.89 1.96 9.16
CA ALA A 469 5.32 2.24 10.53
C ALA A 469 6.46 1.30 10.97
N ILE A 470 7.36 1.84 11.82
CA ILE A 470 8.46 1.10 12.48
C ILE A 470 8.30 1.23 13.98
#